data_641ba78135700e9b4b768447f8404942
#
_entry.id   641ba78135700e9b4b768447f8404942
#
_cell.length_a   1.000
_cell.length_b   1.000
_cell.length_c   1.000
_cell.angle_alpha   90.00
_cell.angle_beta   90.00
_cell.angle_gamma   90.00
#
_symmetry.space_group_name_H-M   'P 1'
#
loop_
_entity.id
_entity.type
_entity.pdbx_description
1 polymer ?
#
loop_
_entity_poly.entity_id
_entity_poly.type
_entity_poly.pdbx_seq_one_letter_code
_entity_poly.pdbx_strand_id
1 'polypeptide(L)'
;MPFIERARYKIDALNAKRVEALQYVNGESLSILGIPVTLRLVEQDGKPHIGFDGKAILTMVVPQGTTFEAKHKLMQSYWRNLGEKVFVHWAKVVYQRFHKQGIDVPMPTIKQQRMKSRWGSCTPSKQLIKMNTRLLEGPQAYIEYVMVHEFAHFKYLDHSKNFHNLVAQFLPDWKARKKSLNVYFAHRP
;
A
#
# COMPACT_ATOMS: atom_id res chain seq x y z
N MET A 1 -3.05 24.23 -1.68
CA MET A 1 -2.83 23.47 -0.42
C MET A 1 -1.75 22.43 -0.67
N PRO A 2 -0.67 22.41 0.13
CA PRO A 2 0.37 21.40 0.02
C PRO A 2 -0.21 20.00 0.25
N PHE A 3 0.38 19.00 -0.39
CA PHE A 3 -0.01 17.58 -0.29
C PHE A 3 -0.21 17.10 1.16
N ILE A 4 0.63 17.58 2.08
CA ILE A 4 0.62 17.23 3.51
C ILE A 4 -0.66 17.70 4.22
N GLU A 5 -1.20 18.88 3.89
CA GLU A 5 -2.44 19.39 4.51
C GLU A 5 -3.68 18.65 4.03
N ARG A 6 -3.75 18.31 2.74
CA ARG A 6 -4.86 17.48 2.21
C ARG A 6 -4.85 16.07 2.79
N ALA A 7 -3.66 15.51 3.00
CA ALA A 7 -3.51 14.22 3.68
C ALA A 7 -3.96 14.31 5.14
N ARG A 8 -3.64 15.40 5.85
CA ARG A 8 -3.98 15.61 7.26
C ARG A 8 -5.50 15.72 7.48
N TYR A 9 -6.20 16.53 6.69
CA TYR A 9 -7.65 16.69 6.79
C TYR A 9 -8.41 15.39 6.52
N LYS A 10 -7.96 14.58 5.55
CA LYS A 10 -8.53 13.24 5.29
C LYS A 10 -8.18 12.22 6.37
N ILE A 11 -7.01 12.34 7.00
CA ILE A 11 -6.57 11.47 8.11
C ILE A 11 -7.45 11.71 9.34
N ASP A 12 -7.72 12.95 9.70
CA ASP A 12 -8.51 13.29 10.89
C ASP A 12 -9.97 12.83 10.74
N ALA A 13 -10.55 12.93 9.56
CA ALA A 13 -11.90 12.43 9.27
C ALA A 13 -12.00 10.89 9.27
N LEU A 14 -10.91 10.19 8.92
CA LEU A 14 -10.84 8.71 8.93
C LEU A 14 -10.47 8.15 10.31
N ASN A 15 -9.73 8.90 11.13
CA ASN A 15 -9.34 8.50 12.49
C ASN A 15 -10.49 8.58 13.50
N ALA A 16 -11.57 9.31 13.18
CA ALA A 16 -12.75 9.43 14.05
C ALA A 16 -13.61 8.15 14.12
N LYS A 17 -13.39 7.19 13.23
CA LYS A 17 -14.04 5.86 13.31
C LYS A 17 -12.97 4.81 13.63
N ARG A 18 -13.04 4.21 14.82
CA ARG A 18 -12.34 2.96 15.15
C ARG A 18 -12.63 1.97 14.03
N VAL A 19 -11.58 1.61 13.27
CA VAL A 19 -11.74 0.67 12.15
C VAL A 19 -11.98 -0.71 12.76
N GLU A 20 -13.25 -1.05 12.93
CA GLU A 20 -13.63 -2.44 13.22
C GLU A 20 -13.20 -3.33 12.07
N ALA A 21 -12.90 -4.60 12.38
CA ALA A 21 -12.57 -5.57 11.34
C ALA A 21 -13.77 -5.69 10.38
N LEU A 22 -13.50 -5.63 9.07
CA LEU A 22 -14.54 -5.74 8.04
C LEU A 22 -15.40 -6.98 8.25
N GLN A 23 -16.71 -6.79 8.25
CA GLN A 23 -17.71 -7.86 8.32
C GLN A 23 -18.23 -8.28 6.93
N TYR A 24 -17.80 -7.56 5.89
CA TYR A 24 -18.22 -7.74 4.49
C TYR A 24 -19.73 -7.59 4.31
N VAL A 25 -20.27 -6.54 4.94
CA VAL A 25 -21.66 -6.12 4.79
C VAL A 25 -21.76 -4.87 3.92
N ASN A 26 -22.94 -4.64 3.36
CA ASN A 26 -23.19 -3.49 2.50
C ASN A 26 -23.04 -2.18 3.28
N GLY A 27 -22.35 -1.20 2.68
CA GLY A 27 -22.14 0.13 3.29
C GLY A 27 -20.87 0.26 4.13
N GLU A 28 -20.09 -0.80 4.36
CA GLU A 28 -18.83 -0.70 5.09
C GLU A 28 -17.83 0.20 4.37
N SER A 29 -17.10 0.97 5.18
CA SER A 29 -16.07 1.88 4.68
C SER A 29 -14.68 1.25 4.76
N LEU A 30 -13.91 1.34 3.70
CA LEU A 30 -12.51 0.93 3.64
C LEU A 30 -11.70 1.97 2.85
N SER A 31 -10.38 1.75 2.73
CA SER A 31 -9.54 2.65 1.94
C SER A 31 -8.72 1.83 0.95
N ILE A 32 -8.66 2.27 -0.31
CA ILE A 32 -7.85 1.66 -1.37
C ILE A 32 -6.94 2.74 -1.93
N LEU A 33 -5.62 2.57 -1.77
CA LEU A 33 -4.59 3.52 -2.21
C LEU A 33 -4.85 4.96 -1.72
N GLY A 34 -5.42 5.07 -0.49
CA GLY A 34 -5.77 6.33 0.13
C GLY A 34 -7.10 6.94 -0.33
N ILE A 35 -7.84 6.25 -1.19
CA ILE A 35 -9.18 6.64 -1.62
C ILE A 35 -10.18 6.03 -0.65
N PRO A 36 -11.06 6.82 0.01
CA PRO A 36 -12.16 6.30 0.79
C PRO A 36 -13.15 5.57 -0.14
N VAL A 37 -13.52 4.35 0.24
CA VAL A 37 -14.33 3.46 -0.59
C VAL A 37 -15.44 2.85 0.25
N THR A 38 -16.64 2.75 -0.32
CA THR A 38 -17.78 2.04 0.28
C THR A 38 -17.92 0.67 -0.35
N LEU A 39 -18.00 -0.37 0.48
CA LEU A 39 -18.30 -1.72 0.04
C LEU A 39 -19.77 -1.84 -0.35
N ARG A 40 -20.03 -2.26 -1.58
CA ARG A 40 -21.34 -2.69 -2.06
C ARG A 40 -21.35 -4.21 -2.14
N LEU A 41 -22.18 -4.85 -1.34
CA LEU A 41 -22.43 -6.28 -1.43
C LEU A 41 -23.60 -6.53 -2.38
N VAL A 42 -23.40 -7.38 -3.38
CA VAL A 42 -24.43 -7.82 -4.33
C VAL A 42 -24.52 -9.34 -4.25
N GLU A 43 -25.70 -9.83 -3.88
CA GLU A 43 -26.00 -11.27 -3.87
C GLU A 43 -26.62 -11.64 -5.20
N GLN A 44 -25.86 -12.38 -6.00
CA GLN A 44 -26.23 -12.81 -7.34
C GLN A 44 -25.54 -14.13 -7.66
N ASP A 45 -26.29 -15.04 -8.28
CA ASP A 45 -25.72 -16.30 -8.75
C ASP A 45 -24.63 -16.07 -9.80
N GLY A 46 -23.59 -16.88 -9.72
CA GLY A 46 -22.45 -16.81 -10.63
C GLY A 46 -21.10 -16.89 -9.93
N LYS A 47 -20.05 -16.59 -10.68
CA LYS A 47 -18.68 -16.61 -10.15
C LYS A 47 -18.41 -15.42 -9.22
N PRO A 48 -18.04 -15.66 -7.94
CA PRO A 48 -17.70 -14.58 -7.02
C PRO A 48 -16.57 -13.70 -7.54
N HIS A 49 -16.74 -12.39 -7.44
CA HIS A 49 -15.70 -11.43 -7.85
C HIS A 49 -15.81 -10.10 -7.09
N ILE A 50 -14.72 -9.33 -7.13
CA ILE A 50 -14.69 -7.96 -6.62
C ILE A 50 -14.28 -7.03 -7.78
N GLY A 51 -15.05 -5.95 -7.94
CA GLY A 51 -14.77 -4.87 -8.87
C GLY A 51 -14.66 -3.54 -8.14
N PHE A 52 -13.65 -2.74 -8.49
CA PHE A 52 -13.52 -1.36 -8.00
C PHE A 52 -13.76 -0.38 -9.15
N ASP A 53 -14.63 0.60 -8.95
CA ASP A 53 -15.00 1.60 -9.96
C ASP A 53 -13.93 2.69 -10.19
N GLY A 54 -12.83 2.63 -9.44
CA GLY A 54 -11.74 3.60 -9.48
C GLY A 54 -12.03 4.91 -8.75
N LYS A 55 -13.21 5.06 -8.13
CA LYS A 55 -13.65 6.30 -7.46
C LYS A 55 -14.00 6.09 -5.99
N ALA A 56 -15.10 5.41 -5.71
CA ALA A 56 -15.66 5.34 -4.37
C ALA A 56 -16.34 4.01 -4.02
N ILE A 57 -16.62 3.14 -4.97
CA ILE A 57 -17.40 1.92 -4.76
C ILE A 57 -16.55 0.68 -5.05
N LEU A 58 -16.45 -0.19 -4.06
CA LEU A 58 -15.93 -1.55 -4.21
C LEU A 58 -17.11 -2.52 -4.19
N THR A 59 -17.43 -3.11 -5.33
CA THR A 59 -18.54 -4.06 -5.43
C THR A 59 -18.03 -5.48 -5.23
N MET A 60 -18.57 -6.18 -4.24
CA MET A 60 -18.37 -7.59 -4.00
C MET A 60 -19.61 -8.34 -4.47
N VAL A 61 -19.49 -9.17 -5.49
CA VAL A 61 -20.57 -10.01 -6.02
C VAL A 61 -20.35 -11.44 -5.55
N VAL A 62 -21.34 -12.03 -4.89
CA VAL A 62 -21.29 -13.39 -4.33
C VAL A 62 -22.65 -14.04 -4.40
N PRO A 63 -22.75 -15.38 -4.46
CA PRO A 63 -24.01 -16.11 -4.32
C PRO A 63 -24.68 -15.82 -2.97
N GLN A 64 -26.00 -15.92 -2.94
CA GLN A 64 -26.78 -15.80 -1.70
C GLN A 64 -26.31 -16.81 -0.65
N GLY A 65 -26.23 -16.41 0.61
CA GLY A 65 -25.76 -17.25 1.70
C GLY A 65 -24.25 -17.50 1.76
N THR A 66 -23.45 -16.78 0.96
CA THR A 66 -21.97 -16.87 1.02
C THR A 66 -21.46 -16.56 2.41
N THR A 67 -20.66 -17.47 3.01
CA THR A 67 -20.14 -17.33 4.36
C THR A 67 -19.15 -16.18 4.49
N PHE A 68 -18.92 -15.73 5.73
CA PHE A 68 -17.90 -14.73 6.04
C PHE A 68 -16.50 -15.16 5.54
N GLU A 69 -16.12 -16.42 5.76
CA GLU A 69 -14.82 -16.95 5.37
C GLU A 69 -14.62 -16.91 3.85
N ALA A 70 -15.66 -17.21 3.09
CA ALA A 70 -15.61 -17.15 1.62
C ALA A 70 -15.47 -15.70 1.12
N LYS A 71 -16.23 -14.75 1.71
CA LYS A 71 -16.09 -13.30 1.44
C LYS A 71 -14.69 -12.82 1.81
N HIS A 72 -14.16 -13.25 2.96
CA HIS A 72 -12.81 -12.90 3.42
C HIS A 72 -11.73 -13.40 2.46
N LYS A 73 -11.79 -14.67 2.01
CA LYS A 73 -10.86 -15.21 1.00
C LYS A 73 -10.92 -14.44 -0.31
N LEU A 74 -12.11 -14.05 -0.75
CA LEU A 74 -12.29 -13.26 -1.96
C LEU A 74 -11.62 -11.88 -1.81
N MET A 75 -11.83 -11.20 -0.68
CA MET A 75 -11.18 -9.91 -0.37
C MET A 75 -9.66 -10.04 -0.28
N GLN A 76 -9.14 -11.09 0.36
CA GLN A 76 -7.69 -11.34 0.40
C GLN A 76 -7.11 -11.55 -1.00
N SER A 77 -7.83 -12.24 -1.88
CA SER A 77 -7.43 -12.43 -3.27
C SER A 77 -7.39 -11.10 -4.03
N TYR A 78 -8.39 -10.26 -3.82
CA TYR A 78 -8.44 -8.91 -4.39
C TYR A 78 -7.21 -8.08 -3.96
N TRP A 79 -6.91 -8.02 -2.65
CA TRP A 79 -5.74 -7.31 -2.12
C TRP A 79 -4.42 -7.85 -2.67
N ARG A 80 -4.31 -9.17 -2.84
CA ARG A 80 -3.13 -9.80 -3.44
C ARG A 80 -2.93 -9.33 -4.87
N ASN A 81 -3.98 -9.43 -5.69
CA ASN A 81 -3.92 -9.04 -7.10
C ASN A 81 -3.64 -7.54 -7.27
N LEU A 82 -4.23 -6.69 -6.42
CA LEU A 82 -3.95 -5.25 -6.39
C LEU A 82 -2.48 -4.99 -6.05
N GLY A 83 -1.97 -5.65 -5.00
CA GLY A 83 -0.59 -5.49 -4.56
C GLY A 83 0.43 -5.93 -5.60
N GLU A 84 0.20 -7.03 -6.31
CA GLU A 84 1.05 -7.47 -7.41
C GLU A 84 1.19 -6.39 -8.48
N LYS A 85 0.08 -5.77 -8.88
CA LYS A 85 0.09 -4.71 -9.89
C LYS A 85 0.77 -3.43 -9.37
N VAL A 86 0.37 -2.97 -8.18
CA VAL A 86 0.81 -1.68 -7.63
C VAL A 86 2.29 -1.71 -7.23
N PHE A 87 2.73 -2.75 -6.52
CA PHE A 87 4.12 -2.81 -6.06
C PHE A 87 5.10 -3.04 -7.22
N VAL A 88 4.75 -3.85 -8.21
CA VAL A 88 5.56 -4.03 -9.40
C VAL A 88 5.63 -2.74 -10.23
N HIS A 89 4.52 -2.01 -10.35
CA HIS A 89 4.51 -0.70 -11.00
C HIS A 89 5.51 0.26 -10.32
N TRP A 90 5.39 0.43 -8.98
CA TRP A 90 6.28 1.32 -8.24
C TRP A 90 7.74 0.88 -8.27
N ALA A 91 8.00 -0.43 -8.25
CA ALA A 91 9.36 -0.94 -8.41
C ALA A 91 9.97 -0.54 -9.77
N LYS A 92 9.21 -0.66 -10.86
CA LYS A 92 9.65 -0.23 -12.20
C LYS A 92 9.90 1.29 -12.25
N VAL A 93 9.00 2.09 -11.69
CA VAL A 93 9.15 3.55 -11.63
C VAL A 93 10.42 3.95 -10.86
N VAL A 94 10.63 3.38 -9.68
CA VAL A 94 11.80 3.69 -8.84
C VAL A 94 13.08 3.18 -9.51
N TYR A 95 13.10 1.97 -10.05
CA TYR A 95 14.22 1.43 -10.81
C TYR A 95 14.66 2.37 -11.93
N GLN A 96 13.72 2.81 -12.77
CA GLN A 96 14.01 3.74 -13.87
C GLN A 96 14.56 5.08 -13.36
N ARG A 97 14.05 5.59 -12.25
CA ARG A 97 14.54 6.85 -11.63
C ARG A 97 15.97 6.71 -11.14
N PHE A 98 16.33 5.58 -10.50
CA PHE A 98 17.70 5.32 -10.05
C PHE A 98 18.66 5.25 -11.24
N HIS A 99 18.34 4.50 -12.26
CA HIS A 99 19.16 4.40 -13.48
C HIS A 99 19.31 5.74 -14.21
N LYS A 100 18.25 6.54 -14.30
CA LYS A 100 18.30 7.89 -14.90
C LYS A 100 19.26 8.83 -14.15
N GLN A 101 19.48 8.60 -12.86
CA GLN A 101 20.45 9.34 -12.03
C GLN A 101 21.86 8.70 -12.04
N GLY A 102 22.12 7.72 -12.91
CA GLY A 102 23.41 7.00 -12.98
C GLY A 102 23.65 6.05 -11.79
N ILE A 103 22.61 5.71 -11.01
CA ILE A 103 22.74 4.82 -9.87
C ILE A 103 22.35 3.41 -10.31
N ASP A 104 23.37 2.60 -10.49
CA ASP A 104 23.19 1.20 -10.87
C ASP A 104 22.68 0.37 -9.68
N VAL A 105 21.49 -0.20 -9.84
CA VAL A 105 20.82 -1.12 -8.91
C VAL A 105 20.11 -2.21 -9.70
N PRO A 106 19.98 -3.45 -9.18
CA PRO A 106 19.24 -4.49 -9.88
C PRO A 106 17.74 -4.20 -9.89
N MET A 107 17.01 -4.72 -10.88
CA MET A 107 15.55 -4.79 -10.80
C MET A 107 15.18 -5.95 -9.87
N PRO A 108 14.61 -5.68 -8.68
CA PRO A 108 14.37 -6.72 -7.70
C PRO A 108 13.13 -7.56 -8.01
N THR A 109 13.13 -8.78 -7.50
CA THR A 109 11.88 -9.52 -7.31
C THR A 109 11.06 -8.84 -6.23
N ILE A 110 9.79 -8.57 -6.51
CA ILE A 110 8.87 -7.97 -5.53
C ILE A 110 7.98 -9.06 -4.94
N LYS A 111 7.98 -9.16 -3.61
CA LYS A 111 7.02 -9.99 -2.86
C LYS A 111 6.18 -9.11 -1.94
N GLN A 112 4.98 -9.54 -1.66
CA GLN A 112 4.11 -8.88 -0.71
C GLN A 112 3.86 -9.78 0.50
N GLN A 113 3.79 -9.17 1.68
CA GLN A 113 3.57 -9.89 2.93
C GLN A 113 2.96 -8.94 3.96
N ARG A 114 1.98 -9.39 4.75
CA ARG A 114 1.55 -8.63 5.92
C ARG A 114 2.64 -8.71 6.98
N MET A 115 3.15 -7.56 7.41
CA MET A 115 4.23 -7.45 8.40
C MET A 115 3.76 -6.62 9.60
N LYS A 116 4.18 -7.02 10.81
CA LYS A 116 3.77 -6.34 12.06
C LYS A 116 4.59 -5.08 12.36
N SER A 117 5.90 -5.10 12.09
CA SER A 117 6.85 -4.09 12.61
C SER A 117 7.57 -3.28 11.53
N ARG A 118 7.35 -3.55 10.26
CA ARG A 118 8.04 -2.85 9.17
C ARG A 118 7.17 -2.69 7.93
N TRP A 119 7.46 -1.68 7.13
CA TRP A 119 6.71 -1.36 5.91
C TRP A 119 7.29 -2.02 4.66
N GLY A 120 8.58 -2.31 4.68
CA GLY A 120 9.29 -3.03 3.64
C GLY A 120 10.49 -3.76 4.20
N SER A 121 11.16 -4.52 3.37
CA SER A 121 12.48 -5.06 3.63
C SER A 121 13.19 -5.39 2.32
N CYS A 122 14.48 -5.05 2.23
CA CYS A 122 15.35 -5.42 1.14
C CYS A 122 16.30 -6.55 1.57
N THR A 123 16.53 -7.50 0.69
CA THR A 123 17.59 -8.52 0.80
C THR A 123 18.47 -8.41 -0.44
N PRO A 124 19.52 -7.58 -0.44
CA PRO A 124 20.32 -7.28 -1.62
C PRO A 124 20.93 -8.51 -2.28
N SER A 125 21.47 -9.45 -1.49
CA SER A 125 22.07 -10.69 -1.99
C SER A 125 21.10 -11.58 -2.78
N LYS A 126 19.78 -11.43 -2.55
CA LYS A 126 18.72 -12.17 -3.26
C LYS A 126 17.98 -11.31 -4.28
N GLN A 127 18.39 -10.05 -4.44
CA GLN A 127 17.68 -9.06 -5.25
C GLN A 127 16.17 -9.07 -4.96
N LEU A 128 15.81 -9.06 -3.67
CA LEU A 128 14.44 -9.23 -3.21
C LEU A 128 14.01 -8.06 -2.34
N ILE A 129 12.88 -7.45 -2.71
CA ILE A 129 12.16 -6.51 -1.86
C ILE A 129 10.81 -7.12 -1.47
N LYS A 130 10.49 -7.06 -0.17
CA LYS A 130 9.16 -7.38 0.35
C LYS A 130 8.45 -6.10 0.74
N MET A 131 7.18 -5.97 0.33
CA MET A 131 6.32 -4.83 0.66
C MET A 131 5.19 -5.25 1.59
N ASN A 132 4.89 -4.43 2.59
CA ASN A 132 3.77 -4.68 3.49
C ASN A 132 2.44 -4.42 2.77
N THR A 133 1.55 -5.43 2.76
CA THR A 133 0.24 -5.32 2.10
C THR A 133 -0.63 -4.22 2.67
N ARG A 134 -0.44 -3.81 3.95
CA ARG A 134 -1.15 -2.67 4.56
C ARG A 134 -0.95 -1.36 3.80
N LEU A 135 0.16 -1.20 3.10
CA LEU A 135 0.44 0.01 2.30
C LEU A 135 -0.64 0.26 1.23
N LEU A 136 -1.35 -0.78 0.79
CA LEU A 136 -2.43 -0.65 -0.19
C LEU A 136 -3.67 0.08 0.35
N GLU A 137 -3.80 0.17 1.68
CA GLU A 137 -4.87 0.94 2.32
C GLU A 137 -4.55 2.45 2.36
N GLY A 138 -3.27 2.81 2.30
CA GLY A 138 -2.79 4.20 2.40
C GLY A 138 -2.52 4.87 1.06
N PRO A 139 -2.29 6.19 1.09
CA PRO A 139 -1.87 6.95 -0.08
C PRO A 139 -0.65 6.33 -0.80
N GLN A 140 -0.66 6.37 -2.13
CA GLN A 140 0.42 5.82 -2.95
C GLN A 140 1.80 6.46 -2.64
N ALA A 141 1.83 7.69 -2.15
CA ALA A 141 3.05 8.35 -1.70
C ALA A 141 3.80 7.57 -0.60
N TYR A 142 3.10 6.75 0.18
CA TYR A 142 3.72 5.88 1.18
C TYR A 142 4.39 4.67 0.52
N ILE A 143 3.76 4.11 -0.51
CA ILE A 143 4.34 3.02 -1.31
C ILE A 143 5.60 3.51 -2.02
N GLU A 144 5.55 4.70 -2.64
CA GLU A 144 6.70 5.34 -3.26
C GLU A 144 7.85 5.51 -2.26
N TYR A 145 7.55 6.08 -1.09
CA TYR A 145 8.56 6.30 -0.05
C TYR A 145 9.23 4.98 0.40
N VAL A 146 8.43 3.97 0.72
CA VAL A 146 8.97 2.67 1.15
C VAL A 146 9.75 2.02 0.01
N MET A 147 9.28 2.09 -1.23
CA MET A 147 9.98 1.52 -2.38
C MET A 147 11.35 2.19 -2.59
N VAL A 148 11.43 3.53 -2.55
CA VAL A 148 12.71 4.26 -2.65
C VAL A 148 13.63 3.90 -1.48
N HIS A 149 13.10 3.75 -0.26
CA HIS A 149 13.86 3.33 0.92
C HIS A 149 14.47 1.93 0.71
N GLU A 150 13.69 0.97 0.24
CA GLU A 150 14.18 -0.40 0.01
C GLU A 150 15.17 -0.47 -1.16
N PHE A 151 14.99 0.33 -2.22
CA PHE A 151 15.97 0.44 -3.29
C PHE A 151 17.29 1.03 -2.83
N ALA A 152 17.27 2.00 -1.90
CA ALA A 152 18.50 2.58 -1.35
C ALA A 152 19.36 1.55 -0.61
N HIS A 153 18.77 0.47 -0.09
CA HIS A 153 19.48 -0.64 0.53
C HIS A 153 20.33 -1.48 -0.45
N PHE A 154 20.14 -1.36 -1.75
CA PHE A 154 21.08 -1.95 -2.71
C PHE A 154 22.44 -1.23 -2.74
N LYS A 155 22.50 0.02 -2.24
CA LYS A 155 23.73 0.81 -2.16
C LYS A 155 24.28 0.90 -0.74
N TYR A 156 23.40 1.03 0.25
CA TYR A 156 23.78 1.21 1.66
C TYR A 156 22.94 0.26 2.53
N LEU A 157 23.63 -0.68 3.19
CA LEU A 157 22.95 -1.69 4.03
C LEU A 157 22.43 -1.11 5.35
N ASP A 158 23.07 -0.06 5.84
CA ASP A 158 22.71 0.66 7.04
C ASP A 158 21.91 1.93 6.74
N HIS A 159 21.35 2.55 7.78
CA HIS A 159 20.65 3.84 7.68
C HIS A 159 21.62 5.01 7.98
N SER A 160 22.82 4.96 7.43
CA SER A 160 23.84 6.02 7.53
C SER A 160 23.40 7.34 6.92
N LYS A 161 24.22 8.38 7.12
CA LYS A 161 24.02 9.68 6.45
C LYS A 161 23.94 9.54 4.94
N ASN A 162 24.79 8.67 4.34
CA ASN A 162 24.80 8.43 2.90
C ASN A 162 23.50 7.78 2.41
N PHE A 163 22.96 6.81 3.16
CA PHE A 163 21.65 6.25 2.90
C PHE A 163 20.55 7.33 2.87
N HIS A 164 20.51 8.15 3.93
CA HIS A 164 19.49 9.19 4.01
C HIS A 164 19.66 10.28 2.95
N ASN A 165 20.90 10.63 2.57
CA ASN A 165 21.16 11.54 1.46
C ASN A 165 20.64 10.97 0.14
N LEU A 166 20.86 9.67 -0.11
CA LEU A 166 20.34 9.00 -1.30
C LEU A 166 18.81 9.02 -1.33
N VAL A 167 18.15 8.68 -0.23
CA VAL A 167 16.68 8.75 -0.16
C VAL A 167 16.20 10.19 -0.39
N ALA A 168 16.86 11.19 0.18
CA ALA A 168 16.51 12.60 0.03
C ALA A 168 16.69 13.12 -1.41
N GLN A 169 17.64 12.57 -2.16
CA GLN A 169 17.85 12.91 -3.58
C GLN A 169 16.60 12.58 -4.42
N PHE A 170 15.91 11.47 -4.12
CA PHE A 170 14.69 11.05 -4.81
C PHE A 170 13.41 11.61 -4.20
N LEU A 171 13.41 11.81 -2.89
CA LEU A 171 12.28 12.27 -2.09
C LEU A 171 12.74 13.28 -1.04
N PRO A 172 12.88 14.56 -1.38
CA PRO A 172 13.30 15.60 -0.43
C PRO A 172 12.42 15.68 0.82
N ASP A 173 11.14 15.30 0.68
CA ASP A 173 10.12 15.30 1.73
C ASP A 173 10.01 13.96 2.49
N TRP A 174 10.99 13.06 2.35
CA TRP A 174 10.92 11.68 2.90
C TRP A 174 10.63 11.63 4.41
N LYS A 175 11.15 12.59 5.20
CA LYS A 175 10.90 12.65 6.65
C LYS A 175 9.43 12.91 6.95
N ALA A 176 8.81 13.81 6.19
CA ALA A 176 7.38 14.10 6.31
C ALA A 176 6.53 12.90 5.90
N ARG A 177 6.90 12.21 4.80
CA ARG A 177 6.21 10.98 4.36
C ARG A 177 6.31 9.87 5.40
N LYS A 178 7.49 9.65 5.99
CA LYS A 178 7.71 8.67 7.07
C LYS A 178 6.81 8.97 8.28
N LYS A 179 6.78 10.23 8.71
CA LYS A 179 5.94 10.68 9.84
C LYS A 179 4.46 10.46 9.52
N SER A 180 4.01 10.90 8.35
CA SER A 180 2.62 10.77 7.91
C SER A 180 2.20 9.30 7.78
N LEU A 181 3.04 8.44 7.21
CA LEU A 181 2.82 7.00 7.13
C LEU A 181 2.59 6.38 8.52
N ASN A 182 3.47 6.68 9.47
CA ASN A 182 3.35 6.11 10.82
C ASN A 182 2.09 6.62 11.54
N VAL A 183 1.75 7.89 11.42
CA VAL A 183 0.52 8.46 11.98
C VAL A 183 -0.73 7.83 11.33
N TYR A 184 -0.72 7.68 10.01
CA TYR A 184 -1.85 7.11 9.26
C TYR A 184 -2.22 5.71 9.75
N PHE A 185 -1.23 4.88 10.08
CA PHE A 185 -1.43 3.49 10.49
C PHE A 185 -1.36 3.26 12.01
N ALA A 186 -1.08 4.30 12.83
CA ALA A 186 -0.95 4.14 14.30
C ALA A 186 -2.23 3.63 14.97
N HIS A 187 -3.41 3.97 14.42
CA HIS A 187 -4.72 3.65 14.97
C HIS A 187 -5.52 2.66 14.11
N ARG A 188 -4.87 2.01 13.14
CA ARG A 188 -5.48 1.01 12.26
C ARG A 188 -4.93 -0.37 12.58
N PRO A 189 -5.78 -1.37 12.82
CA PRO A 189 -5.36 -2.73 13.17
C PRO A 189 -4.58 -3.44 12.04
#